data_b2db5f0869c1057d6fae65fe6191d780
#
_entry.id   b2db5f0869c1057d6fae65fe6191d780
#
_cell.length_a   1.000
_cell.length_b   1.000
_cell.length_c   1.000
_cell.angle_alpha   90.00
_cell.angle_beta   90.00
_cell.angle_gamma   90.00
#
_symmetry.space_group_name_H-M   'P 1'
#
loop_
_entity.id
_entity.type
_entity.pdbx_description
1 polymer ?
#
loop_
_entity_poly.entity_id
_entity_poly.type
_entity_poly.pdbx_seq_one_letter_code
_entity_poly.pdbx_strand_id
1 'polypeptide(L)'
;MELKVLGSSSSGNCYILDNGNEALILEAGVRFLEVKKALGFNLRKVVGCLITHQHNDHAKYIKAMVESGFYTLALPEVWTAKQVGGSRCLEIKPGKGYKFGNFKVLPFSACHDVPCVGYLIEHPDCGRLFFLTDSCMCEYRFIGLNNVLVECNYSDKKLTEAIKDGRTLPSQRDRLMTSHFELSSCKSFLASNDLSQVSNIVLLHLSDNNSDEPFFVSEIERQTGKAVYAARPGLTINIDRM
;
A
#
# COMPACT_ATOMS: atom_id res chain seq x y z
N MET A 1 -2.38 -17.41 -2.59
CA MET A 1 -1.62 -16.12 -2.52
C MET A 1 -1.55 -15.66 -1.08
N GLU A 2 -0.36 -15.46 -0.55
CA GLU A 2 -0.15 -14.86 0.77
C GLU A 2 0.19 -13.38 0.62
N LEU A 3 -0.40 -12.53 1.46
CA LEU A 3 0.07 -11.18 1.71
C LEU A 3 0.97 -11.21 2.95
N LYS A 4 2.23 -10.77 2.81
CA LYS A 4 3.18 -10.61 3.91
C LYS A 4 3.45 -9.13 4.12
N VAL A 5 3.24 -8.63 5.33
CA VAL A 5 3.49 -7.23 5.70
C VAL A 5 4.84 -7.13 6.40
N LEU A 6 5.78 -6.41 5.83
CA LEU A 6 7.12 -6.17 6.42
C LEU A 6 7.21 -4.83 7.13
N GLY A 7 6.38 -3.88 6.74
CA GLY A 7 6.23 -2.56 7.32
C GLY A 7 5.02 -1.85 6.77
N SER A 8 4.35 -1.03 7.58
CA SER A 8 3.18 -0.23 7.20
C SER A 8 3.07 1.00 8.10
N SER A 9 4.03 1.91 7.99
CA SER A 9 4.11 3.14 8.78
C SER A 9 5.11 4.12 8.17
N SER A 10 5.20 5.33 8.70
CA SER A 10 6.22 6.32 8.35
C SER A 10 7.67 5.86 8.60
N SER A 11 7.87 4.73 9.29
CA SER A 11 9.21 4.11 9.45
C SER A 11 9.61 3.27 8.23
N GLY A 12 8.65 2.82 7.43
CA GLY A 12 8.87 2.07 6.21
C GLY A 12 7.70 1.17 5.84
N ASN A 13 7.36 1.21 4.57
CA ASN A 13 6.28 0.44 3.95
C ASN A 13 6.85 -0.63 3.03
N CYS A 14 6.42 -1.87 3.18
CA CYS A 14 6.74 -2.94 2.25
C CYS A 14 5.78 -4.12 2.45
N TYR A 15 5.23 -4.58 1.35
CA TYR A 15 4.31 -5.71 1.32
C TYR A 15 4.73 -6.69 0.22
N ILE A 16 4.47 -7.97 0.41
CA ILE A 16 4.81 -8.99 -0.57
C ILE A 16 3.56 -9.83 -0.85
N LEU A 17 3.17 -9.91 -2.11
CA LEU A 17 2.21 -10.88 -2.62
C LEU A 17 2.99 -12.09 -3.10
N ASP A 18 2.81 -13.26 -2.48
CA ASP A 18 3.64 -14.44 -2.69
C ASP A 18 2.75 -15.71 -2.79
N ASN A 19 2.80 -16.41 -3.92
CA ASN A 19 2.10 -17.69 -4.08
C ASN A 19 3.04 -18.91 -4.04
N GLY A 20 4.29 -18.69 -3.65
CA GLY A 20 5.34 -19.72 -3.64
C GLY A 20 6.12 -19.81 -4.96
N ASN A 21 5.46 -19.66 -6.10
CA ASN A 21 6.07 -19.73 -7.44
C ASN A 21 6.55 -18.37 -7.95
N GLU A 22 5.73 -17.34 -7.74
CA GLU A 22 6.06 -15.96 -8.08
C GLU A 22 5.66 -15.00 -6.94
N ALA A 23 6.36 -13.88 -6.86
CA ALA A 23 6.13 -12.86 -5.86
C ALA A 23 6.19 -11.46 -6.47
N LEU A 24 5.30 -10.57 -6.02
CA LEU A 24 5.29 -9.14 -6.35
C LEU A 24 5.52 -8.33 -5.07
N ILE A 25 6.48 -7.42 -5.10
CA ILE A 25 6.79 -6.54 -3.98
C ILE A 25 6.06 -5.21 -4.17
N LEU A 26 5.42 -4.71 -3.14
CA LEU A 26 4.81 -3.39 -3.07
C LEU A 26 5.59 -2.57 -2.05
N GLU A 27 6.16 -1.47 -2.47
CA GLU A 27 7.03 -0.55 -1.74
C GLU A 27 8.42 -1.10 -1.38
N ALA A 28 9.36 -0.18 -1.22
CA ALA A 28 10.77 -0.45 -0.87
C ALA A 28 11.23 0.40 0.32
N GLY A 29 10.35 0.61 1.31
CA GLY A 29 10.62 1.42 2.50
C GLY A 29 11.39 0.69 3.61
N VAL A 30 11.43 -0.65 3.59
CA VAL A 30 12.14 -1.45 4.60
C VAL A 30 13.49 -1.94 4.11
N ARG A 31 14.38 -2.34 5.04
CA ARG A 31 15.70 -2.87 4.69
C ARG A 31 15.56 -4.07 3.77
N PHE A 32 16.35 -4.12 2.70
CA PHE A 32 16.32 -5.21 1.73
C PHE A 32 16.61 -6.60 2.34
N LEU A 33 17.35 -6.65 3.44
CA LEU A 33 17.56 -7.91 4.18
C LEU A 33 16.24 -8.49 4.70
N GLU A 34 15.30 -7.66 5.14
CA GLU A 34 14.00 -8.15 5.63
C GLU A 34 13.17 -8.71 4.48
N VAL A 35 13.23 -8.08 3.29
CA VAL A 35 12.63 -8.62 2.07
C VAL A 35 13.22 -10.00 1.73
N LYS A 36 14.54 -10.15 1.79
CA LYS A 36 15.21 -11.44 1.53
C LYS A 36 14.76 -12.53 2.51
N LYS A 37 14.68 -12.21 3.80
CA LYS A 37 14.21 -13.15 4.83
C LYS A 37 12.76 -13.59 4.56
N ALA A 38 11.86 -12.64 4.29
CA ALA A 38 10.44 -12.92 4.02
C ALA A 38 10.22 -13.80 2.79
N LEU A 39 11.13 -13.71 1.80
CA LEU A 39 11.14 -14.56 0.60
C LEU A 39 11.86 -15.90 0.81
N GLY A 40 12.36 -16.19 2.03
CA GLY A 40 13.19 -17.38 2.29
C GLY A 40 14.47 -17.40 1.46
N PHE A 41 15.02 -16.22 1.14
CA PHE A 41 16.17 -16.01 0.25
C PHE A 41 15.98 -16.49 -1.21
N ASN A 42 14.77 -16.91 -1.59
CA ASN A 42 14.44 -17.26 -2.97
C ASN A 42 14.02 -16.00 -3.76
N LEU A 43 15.02 -15.23 -4.18
CA LEU A 43 14.82 -13.99 -4.93
C LEU A 43 14.37 -14.22 -6.38
N ARG A 44 14.58 -15.43 -6.92
CA ARG A 44 14.26 -15.75 -8.32
C ARG A 44 12.77 -15.72 -8.63
N LYS A 45 11.93 -15.90 -7.62
CA LYS A 45 10.47 -15.84 -7.78
C LYS A 45 9.93 -14.40 -7.85
N VAL A 46 10.74 -13.37 -7.54
CA VAL A 46 10.28 -11.98 -7.62
C VAL A 46 10.17 -11.55 -9.07
N VAL A 47 8.96 -11.28 -9.51
CA VAL A 47 8.66 -10.85 -10.88
C VAL A 47 8.66 -9.34 -11.05
N GLY A 48 8.49 -8.57 -9.96
CA GLY A 48 8.51 -7.11 -10.00
C GLY A 48 8.43 -6.47 -8.62
N CYS A 49 8.71 -5.17 -8.59
CA CYS A 49 8.55 -4.28 -7.44
C CYS A 49 7.81 -3.01 -7.87
N LEU A 50 6.77 -2.62 -7.16
CA LEU A 50 5.94 -1.45 -7.45
C LEU A 50 6.18 -0.38 -6.38
N ILE A 51 6.43 0.85 -6.79
CA ILE A 51 6.63 1.99 -5.90
C ILE A 51 5.57 3.05 -6.18
N THR A 52 4.88 3.52 -5.16
CA THR A 52 3.83 4.52 -5.31
C THR A 52 4.36 5.92 -5.52
N HIS A 53 5.34 6.34 -4.72
CA HIS A 53 5.91 7.70 -4.74
C HIS A 53 7.32 7.76 -4.14
N GLN A 54 7.88 8.97 -4.10
CA GLN A 54 9.31 9.18 -3.81
C GLN A 54 9.69 9.27 -2.33
N HIS A 55 8.76 9.30 -1.36
CA HIS A 55 9.12 9.44 0.05
C HIS A 55 9.98 8.28 0.55
N ASN A 56 10.79 8.55 1.59
CA ASN A 56 11.77 7.57 2.04
C ASN A 56 11.15 6.31 2.64
N ASP A 57 10.04 6.43 3.30
CA ASP A 57 9.30 5.30 3.85
C ASP A 57 8.66 4.39 2.80
N HIS A 58 8.67 4.80 1.51
CA HIS A 58 8.21 4.00 0.36
C HIS A 58 9.35 3.61 -0.59
N ALA A 59 10.35 4.45 -0.79
CA ALA A 59 11.38 4.27 -1.82
C ALA A 59 12.83 4.28 -1.30
N LYS A 60 13.07 4.22 0.02
CA LYS A 60 14.43 4.32 0.62
C LYS A 60 15.39 3.27 0.07
N TYR A 61 14.91 2.07 -0.16
CA TYR A 61 15.74 0.94 -0.59
C TYR A 61 15.48 0.52 -2.05
N ILE A 62 14.86 1.41 -2.86
CA ILE A 62 14.56 1.14 -4.28
C ILE A 62 15.81 0.75 -5.08
N LYS A 63 16.96 1.38 -4.79
CA LYS A 63 18.26 1.06 -5.41
C LYS A 63 18.63 -0.41 -5.21
N ALA A 64 18.44 -0.93 -3.98
CA ALA A 64 18.75 -2.33 -3.69
C ALA A 64 17.81 -3.31 -4.42
N MET A 65 16.55 -2.93 -4.67
CA MET A 65 15.63 -3.72 -5.51
C MET A 65 16.13 -3.82 -6.95
N VAL A 66 16.49 -2.68 -7.54
CA VAL A 66 17.04 -2.61 -8.92
C VAL A 66 18.35 -3.38 -9.05
N GLU A 67 19.30 -3.18 -8.14
CA GLU A 67 20.60 -3.85 -8.13
C GLU A 67 20.49 -5.37 -7.92
N SER A 68 19.40 -5.83 -7.29
CA SER A 68 19.11 -7.26 -7.15
C SER A 68 18.48 -7.89 -8.40
N GLY A 69 18.32 -7.10 -9.47
CA GLY A 69 17.81 -7.55 -10.76
C GLY A 69 16.29 -7.51 -10.90
N PHE A 70 15.56 -6.93 -9.93
CA PHE A 70 14.10 -6.82 -10.01
C PHE A 70 13.69 -5.72 -10.99
N TYR A 71 12.73 -6.02 -11.86
CA TYR A 71 12.00 -4.99 -12.58
C TYR A 71 11.23 -4.14 -11.58
N THR A 72 11.61 -2.88 -11.45
CA THR A 72 11.01 -1.96 -10.49
C THR A 72 10.27 -0.86 -11.23
N LEU A 73 9.01 -0.68 -10.89
CA LEU A 73 8.10 0.25 -11.53
C LEU A 73 7.87 1.44 -10.63
N ALA A 74 8.07 2.63 -11.16
CA ALA A 74 7.82 3.87 -10.47
C ALA A 74 7.52 5.01 -11.45
N LEU A 75 6.95 6.11 -10.96
CA LEU A 75 6.83 7.36 -11.70
C LEU A 75 8.22 7.92 -12.05
N PRO A 76 8.37 8.68 -13.16
CA PRO A 76 9.65 9.32 -13.51
C PRO A 76 10.23 10.18 -12.39
N GLU A 77 9.37 10.83 -11.62
CA GLU A 77 9.75 11.68 -10.48
C GLU A 77 10.45 10.89 -9.38
N VAL A 78 10.05 9.64 -9.15
CA VAL A 78 10.70 8.75 -8.17
C VAL A 78 12.13 8.45 -8.60
N TRP A 79 12.35 8.10 -9.87
CA TRP A 79 13.68 7.81 -10.41
C TRP A 79 14.61 9.00 -10.30
N THR A 80 14.10 10.19 -10.64
CA THR A 80 14.83 11.46 -10.52
C THR A 80 15.19 11.75 -9.07
N ALA A 81 14.22 11.67 -8.15
CA ALA A 81 14.42 11.98 -6.74
C ALA A 81 15.37 10.99 -6.04
N LYS A 82 15.34 9.72 -6.44
CA LYS A 82 16.21 8.67 -5.86
C LYS A 82 17.56 8.53 -6.56
N GLN A 83 17.76 9.22 -7.69
CA GLN A 83 18.98 9.14 -8.51
C GLN A 83 19.36 7.69 -8.86
N VAL A 84 18.33 6.89 -9.22
CA VAL A 84 18.48 5.48 -9.61
C VAL A 84 18.10 5.34 -11.07
N GLY A 85 18.91 4.63 -11.83
CA GLY A 85 18.68 4.35 -13.24
C GLY A 85 19.18 2.95 -13.63
N GLY A 86 18.87 2.54 -14.84
CA GLY A 86 19.30 1.25 -15.39
C GLY A 86 18.17 0.51 -16.09
N SER A 87 18.49 -0.61 -16.73
CA SER A 87 17.53 -1.39 -17.54
C SER A 87 16.39 -2.04 -16.73
N ARG A 88 16.50 -2.08 -15.43
CA ARG A 88 15.46 -2.60 -14.51
C ARG A 88 14.55 -1.51 -13.95
N CYS A 89 14.85 -0.23 -14.21
CA CYS A 89 13.99 0.90 -13.86
C CYS A 89 12.93 1.07 -14.94
N LEU A 90 11.67 0.86 -14.60
CA LEU A 90 10.57 0.99 -15.55
C LEU A 90 9.69 2.19 -15.15
N GLU A 91 9.59 3.14 -16.05
CA GLU A 91 8.71 4.29 -15.88
C GLU A 91 7.26 3.90 -16.12
N ILE A 92 6.39 4.28 -15.19
CA ILE A 92 4.96 4.05 -15.29
C ILE A 92 4.19 5.34 -15.59
N LYS A 93 2.99 5.14 -16.13
CA LYS A 93 1.99 6.20 -16.34
C LYS A 93 0.66 5.72 -15.80
N PRO A 94 -0.07 6.54 -15.00
CA PRO A 94 -1.44 6.23 -14.62
C PRO A 94 -2.31 5.88 -15.82
N GLY A 95 -3.17 4.88 -15.67
CA GLY A 95 -4.07 4.40 -16.73
C GLY A 95 -3.44 3.45 -17.76
N LYS A 96 -2.11 3.23 -17.74
CA LYS A 96 -1.44 2.26 -18.60
C LYS A 96 -1.22 0.94 -17.87
N GLY A 97 -1.67 -0.17 -18.45
CA GLY A 97 -1.48 -1.51 -17.89
C GLY A 97 -0.05 -2.06 -18.12
N TYR A 98 0.44 -2.82 -17.12
CA TYR A 98 1.73 -3.52 -17.15
C TYR A 98 1.52 -4.98 -16.76
N LYS A 99 2.46 -5.87 -17.16
CA LYS A 99 2.40 -7.30 -16.85
C LYS A 99 3.76 -7.81 -16.40
N PHE A 100 3.77 -8.56 -15.28
CA PHE A 100 4.95 -9.21 -14.69
C PHE A 100 4.57 -10.62 -14.23
N GLY A 101 5.14 -11.65 -14.84
CA GLY A 101 4.64 -13.02 -14.63
C GLY A 101 3.15 -13.12 -14.92
N ASN A 102 2.36 -13.60 -13.97
CA ASN A 102 0.90 -13.64 -14.06
C ASN A 102 0.21 -12.39 -13.47
N PHE A 103 0.95 -11.47 -12.86
CA PHE A 103 0.41 -10.21 -12.36
C PHE A 103 0.15 -9.23 -13.51
N LYS A 104 -1.06 -8.65 -13.54
CA LYS A 104 -1.42 -7.48 -14.32
C LYS A 104 -1.55 -6.31 -13.37
N VAL A 105 -0.94 -5.19 -13.69
CA VAL A 105 -0.86 -4.01 -12.83
C VAL A 105 -1.35 -2.80 -13.59
N LEU A 106 -2.32 -2.08 -13.01
CA LEU A 106 -2.84 -0.83 -13.54
C LEU A 106 -2.62 0.27 -12.48
N PRO A 107 -1.63 1.17 -12.69
CA PRO A 107 -1.47 2.34 -11.81
C PRO A 107 -2.60 3.34 -12.07
N PHE A 108 -3.06 3.99 -11.01
CA PHE A 108 -4.01 5.11 -11.05
C PHE A 108 -3.49 6.27 -10.18
N SER A 109 -3.86 7.50 -10.51
CA SER A 109 -3.41 8.69 -9.77
C SER A 109 -3.94 8.67 -8.33
N ALA A 110 -3.10 9.04 -7.37
CA ALA A 110 -3.43 9.22 -5.97
C ALA A 110 -3.21 10.68 -5.56
N CYS A 111 -3.95 11.14 -4.55
CA CYS A 111 -3.90 12.51 -4.05
C CYS A 111 -2.93 12.61 -2.86
N HIS A 112 -1.73 13.12 -3.12
CA HIS A 112 -0.66 13.24 -2.12
C HIS A 112 0.12 14.54 -2.33
N ASP A 113 1.05 14.88 -1.42
CA ASP A 113 1.90 16.09 -1.49
C ASP A 113 2.99 16.02 -2.59
N VAL A 114 3.23 14.84 -3.14
CA VAL A 114 4.11 14.59 -4.30
C VAL A 114 3.38 13.72 -5.34
N PRO A 115 3.84 13.66 -6.61
CA PRO A 115 3.29 12.72 -7.58
C PRO A 115 3.25 11.29 -7.03
N CYS A 116 2.03 10.73 -6.97
CA CYS A 116 1.75 9.46 -6.32
C CYS A 116 0.74 8.63 -7.14
N VAL A 117 0.86 7.30 -7.04
CA VAL A 117 -0.07 6.35 -7.65
C VAL A 117 -0.53 5.29 -6.65
N GLY A 118 -1.77 4.83 -6.81
CA GLY A 118 -2.20 3.54 -6.30
C GLY A 118 -2.14 2.50 -7.41
N TYR A 119 -2.42 1.24 -7.08
CA TYR A 119 -2.38 0.13 -8.02
C TYR A 119 -3.62 -0.74 -7.94
N LEU A 120 -4.23 -1.05 -9.10
CA LEU A 120 -5.11 -2.19 -9.24
C LEU A 120 -4.27 -3.36 -9.77
N ILE A 121 -4.22 -4.45 -9.00
CA ILE A 121 -3.40 -5.62 -9.28
C ILE A 121 -4.32 -6.80 -9.52
N GLU A 122 -4.11 -7.53 -10.62
CA GLU A 122 -4.85 -8.76 -10.93
C GLU A 122 -3.89 -9.94 -10.96
N HIS A 123 -4.29 -11.05 -10.36
CA HIS A 123 -3.59 -12.33 -10.44
C HIS A 123 -4.62 -13.49 -10.37
N PRO A 124 -4.41 -14.62 -11.08
CA PRO A 124 -5.34 -15.75 -11.04
C PRO A 124 -5.71 -16.22 -9.62
N ASP A 125 -4.73 -16.26 -8.71
CA ASP A 125 -4.90 -16.78 -7.36
C ASP A 125 -5.68 -15.81 -6.44
N CYS A 126 -5.38 -14.51 -6.47
CA CYS A 126 -6.00 -13.54 -5.56
C CYS A 126 -7.10 -12.68 -6.19
N GLY A 127 -7.37 -12.86 -7.49
CA GLY A 127 -8.30 -12.00 -8.20
C GLY A 127 -7.82 -10.55 -8.32
N ARG A 128 -8.72 -9.60 -8.12
CA ARG A 128 -8.44 -8.15 -8.15
C ARG A 128 -8.13 -7.64 -6.75
N LEU A 129 -6.97 -7.05 -6.61
CA LEU A 129 -6.49 -6.40 -5.39
C LEU A 129 -6.33 -4.91 -5.63
N PHE A 130 -6.99 -4.11 -4.81
CA PHE A 130 -6.81 -2.66 -4.73
C PHE A 130 -5.71 -2.34 -3.72
N PHE A 131 -4.75 -1.50 -4.10
CA PHE A 131 -3.68 -1.01 -3.24
C PHE A 131 -3.59 0.50 -3.31
N LEU A 132 -3.81 1.17 -2.19
CA LEU A 132 -3.67 2.62 -2.05
C LEU A 132 -3.11 2.95 -0.67
N THR A 133 -1.98 3.63 -0.65
CA THR A 133 -1.38 4.22 0.55
C THR A 133 -1.05 5.68 0.26
N ASP A 134 -0.90 6.49 1.31
CA ASP A 134 -0.53 7.90 1.24
C ASP A 134 -1.37 8.70 0.23
N SER A 135 -2.66 8.81 0.55
CA SER A 135 -3.59 9.58 -0.26
C SER A 135 -4.69 10.17 0.61
N CYS A 136 -5.05 11.43 0.40
CA CYS A 136 -6.14 12.05 1.16
C CYS A 136 -7.53 11.65 0.66
N MET A 137 -7.64 11.14 -0.59
CA MET A 137 -8.89 10.71 -1.19
C MET A 137 -8.67 9.71 -2.32
N CYS A 138 -9.73 9.01 -2.72
CA CYS A 138 -9.78 8.22 -3.95
C CYS A 138 -11.11 8.46 -4.66
N GLU A 139 -11.05 9.07 -5.86
CA GLU A 139 -12.22 9.37 -6.68
C GLU A 139 -12.64 8.18 -7.58
N TYR A 140 -11.77 7.18 -7.70
CA TYR A 140 -12.01 6.02 -8.55
C TYR A 140 -12.95 5.02 -7.87
N ARG A 141 -13.73 4.33 -8.72
CA ARG A 141 -14.53 3.17 -8.32
C ARG A 141 -14.06 1.96 -9.09
N PHE A 142 -13.97 0.83 -8.43
CA PHE A 142 -13.47 -0.40 -9.01
C PHE A 142 -14.50 -1.50 -8.90
N ILE A 143 -14.62 -2.32 -9.93
CA ILE A 143 -15.58 -3.43 -10.01
C ILE A 143 -14.84 -4.75 -9.80
N GLY A 144 -15.46 -5.67 -9.07
CA GLY A 144 -14.98 -7.04 -8.90
C GLY A 144 -13.71 -7.14 -8.05
N LEU A 145 -13.57 -6.29 -7.04
CA LEU A 145 -12.48 -6.38 -6.07
C LEU A 145 -12.64 -7.64 -5.22
N ASN A 146 -11.53 -8.36 -5.01
CA ASN A 146 -11.45 -9.51 -4.13
C ASN A 146 -10.71 -9.21 -2.83
N ASN A 147 -9.75 -8.29 -2.87
CA ASN A 147 -8.99 -7.83 -1.71
C ASN A 147 -8.77 -6.32 -1.79
N VAL A 148 -8.82 -5.64 -0.64
CA VAL A 148 -8.62 -4.18 -0.54
C VAL A 148 -7.54 -3.89 0.48
N LEU A 149 -6.44 -3.29 0.03
CA LEU A 149 -5.36 -2.75 0.84
C LEU A 149 -5.45 -1.23 0.75
N VAL A 150 -5.94 -0.58 1.78
CA VAL A 150 -6.26 0.85 1.77
C VAL A 150 -5.72 1.55 3.01
N GLU A 151 -5.16 2.74 2.83
CA GLU A 151 -4.74 3.57 3.95
C GLU A 151 -5.92 3.93 4.86
N CYS A 152 -5.68 3.93 6.18
CA CYS A 152 -6.58 4.46 7.18
C CYS A 152 -5.72 5.08 8.30
N ASN A 153 -5.16 6.27 8.03
CA ASN A 153 -4.06 6.82 8.80
C ASN A 153 -4.50 7.41 10.13
N TYR A 154 -5.59 8.19 10.15
CA TYR A 154 -6.03 8.93 11.34
C TYR A 154 -7.56 9.04 11.40
N SER A 155 -8.08 9.51 12.54
CA SER A 155 -9.42 10.10 12.64
C SER A 155 -9.34 11.51 13.18
N ASP A 156 -10.22 12.40 12.73
CA ASP A 156 -10.29 13.80 13.20
C ASP A 156 -10.38 13.90 14.72
N LYS A 157 -11.12 12.98 15.35
CA LYS A 157 -11.24 12.92 16.82
C LYS A 157 -9.88 12.65 17.46
N LYS A 158 -9.18 11.59 17.03
CA LYS A 158 -7.87 11.22 17.60
C LYS A 158 -6.80 12.26 17.31
N LEU A 159 -6.81 12.85 16.12
CA LEU A 159 -5.90 13.93 15.75
C LEU A 159 -6.12 15.16 16.66
N THR A 160 -7.36 15.53 16.91
CA THR A 160 -7.69 16.65 17.80
C THR A 160 -7.26 16.36 19.25
N GLU A 161 -7.49 15.15 19.76
CA GLU A 161 -7.00 14.69 21.06
C GLU A 161 -5.46 14.73 21.12
N ALA A 162 -4.78 14.19 20.10
CA ALA A 162 -3.32 14.15 20.04
C ALA A 162 -2.67 15.55 20.02
N ILE A 163 -3.31 16.51 19.33
CA ILE A 163 -2.86 17.91 19.33
C ILE A 163 -3.05 18.53 20.72
N LYS A 164 -4.21 18.33 21.34
CA LYS A 164 -4.50 18.83 22.68
C LYS A 164 -3.52 18.31 23.73
N ASP A 165 -3.14 17.05 23.61
CA ASP A 165 -2.21 16.37 24.52
C ASP A 165 -0.73 16.60 24.17
N GLY A 166 -0.42 17.37 23.12
CA GLY A 166 0.94 17.68 22.68
C GLY A 166 1.69 16.51 21.99
N ARG A 167 0.98 15.41 21.66
CA ARG A 167 1.56 14.25 20.95
C ARG A 167 1.74 14.50 19.45
N THR A 168 0.93 15.42 18.90
CA THR A 168 1.00 15.88 17.49
C THR A 168 1.03 17.39 17.46
N LEU A 169 1.91 17.96 16.66
CA LEU A 169 2.01 19.41 16.53
C LEU A 169 0.83 19.98 15.72
N PRO A 170 0.23 21.12 16.12
CA PRO A 170 -0.84 21.77 15.36
C PRO A 170 -0.47 22.02 13.88
N SER A 171 0.79 22.34 13.60
CA SER A 171 1.29 22.56 12.23
C SER A 171 1.29 21.31 11.34
N GLN A 172 1.17 20.13 11.92
CA GLN A 172 1.07 18.87 11.17
C GLN A 172 -0.35 18.55 10.72
N ARG A 173 -1.38 19.23 11.28
CA ARG A 173 -2.79 18.97 10.99
C ARG A 173 -3.09 19.09 9.48
N ASP A 174 -2.77 20.25 8.90
CA ASP A 174 -3.09 20.54 7.50
C ASP A 174 -2.40 19.57 6.55
N ARG A 175 -1.13 19.21 6.86
CA ARG A 175 -0.40 18.21 6.10
C ARG A 175 -1.08 16.84 6.16
N LEU A 176 -1.48 16.36 7.34
CA LEU A 176 -2.17 15.08 7.49
C LEU A 176 -3.47 15.05 6.70
N MET A 177 -4.27 16.13 6.78
CA MET A 177 -5.56 16.23 6.08
C MET A 177 -5.43 16.24 4.56
N THR A 178 -4.32 16.72 4.02
CA THR A 178 -4.09 16.82 2.57
C THR A 178 -3.27 15.65 2.00
N SER A 179 -2.71 14.80 2.86
CA SER A 179 -1.77 13.75 2.44
C SER A 179 -2.21 12.33 2.80
N HIS A 180 -3.13 12.17 3.76
CA HIS A 180 -3.47 10.87 4.31
C HIS A 180 -4.98 10.63 4.42
N PHE A 181 -5.39 9.37 4.37
CA PHE A 181 -6.77 8.93 4.45
C PHE A 181 -7.29 8.99 5.89
N GLU A 182 -8.27 9.84 6.11
CA GLU A 182 -9.04 9.89 7.36
C GLU A 182 -10.02 8.72 7.43
N LEU A 183 -10.35 8.23 8.63
CA LEU A 183 -11.25 7.08 8.84
C LEU A 183 -12.60 7.23 8.14
N SER A 184 -13.24 8.42 8.21
CA SER A 184 -14.55 8.63 7.56
C SER A 184 -14.44 8.63 6.04
N SER A 185 -13.33 9.15 5.50
CA SER A 185 -13.02 9.11 4.07
C SER A 185 -12.77 7.68 3.60
N CYS A 186 -12.02 6.88 4.38
CA CYS A 186 -11.82 5.45 4.11
C CYS A 186 -13.16 4.70 4.12
N LYS A 187 -14.00 4.93 5.10
CA LYS A 187 -15.36 4.35 5.19
C LYS A 187 -16.23 4.75 3.99
N SER A 188 -16.17 6.01 3.57
CA SER A 188 -16.91 6.51 2.40
C SER A 188 -16.42 5.88 1.09
N PHE A 189 -15.11 5.73 0.92
CA PHE A 189 -14.51 5.03 -0.20
C PHE A 189 -15.00 3.58 -0.26
N LEU A 190 -14.93 2.83 0.85
CA LEU A 190 -15.39 1.45 0.91
C LEU A 190 -16.89 1.33 0.59
N ALA A 191 -17.73 2.24 1.12
CA ALA A 191 -19.16 2.26 0.84
C ALA A 191 -19.51 2.59 -0.62
N SER A 192 -18.62 3.29 -1.34
CA SER A 192 -18.84 3.68 -2.73
C SER A 192 -18.45 2.60 -3.74
N ASN A 193 -17.79 1.52 -3.29
CA ASN A 193 -17.35 0.41 -4.12
C ASN A 193 -18.21 -0.84 -3.90
N ASP A 194 -18.30 -1.69 -4.92
CA ASP A 194 -18.92 -3.02 -4.77
C ASP A 194 -17.96 -3.97 -4.04
N LEU A 195 -18.28 -4.24 -2.79
CA LEU A 195 -17.52 -5.15 -1.93
C LEU A 195 -18.08 -6.58 -1.92
N SER A 196 -19.04 -6.93 -2.78
CA SER A 196 -19.70 -8.26 -2.77
C SER A 196 -18.71 -9.41 -2.85
N GLN A 197 -17.66 -9.28 -3.66
CA GLN A 197 -16.61 -10.29 -3.85
C GLN A 197 -15.38 -10.07 -2.97
N VAL A 198 -15.37 -9.04 -2.12
CA VAL A 198 -14.22 -8.75 -1.25
C VAL A 198 -14.20 -9.73 -0.08
N SER A 199 -13.07 -10.39 0.11
CA SER A 199 -12.81 -11.30 1.22
C SER A 199 -12.08 -10.61 2.36
N ASN A 200 -11.07 -9.80 2.04
CA ASN A 200 -10.21 -9.17 3.03
C ASN A 200 -10.06 -7.68 2.76
N ILE A 201 -10.09 -6.89 3.84
CA ILE A 201 -9.73 -5.47 3.87
C ILE A 201 -8.52 -5.33 4.80
N VAL A 202 -7.44 -4.73 4.32
CA VAL A 202 -6.24 -4.48 5.11
C VAL A 202 -6.04 -2.98 5.22
N LEU A 203 -6.07 -2.47 6.44
CA LEU A 203 -5.85 -1.06 6.74
C LEU A 203 -4.36 -0.79 6.80
N LEU A 204 -3.89 0.09 5.93
CA LEU A 204 -2.48 0.43 5.79
C LEU A 204 -2.13 1.72 6.53
N HIS A 205 -0.87 1.88 6.88
CA HIS A 205 -0.24 3.13 7.29
C HIS A 205 -0.97 3.86 8.43
N LEU A 206 -1.40 3.11 9.46
CA LEU A 206 -2.01 3.68 10.65
C LEU A 206 -1.01 4.55 11.41
N SER A 207 -1.43 5.75 11.83
CA SER A 207 -0.60 6.66 12.62
C SER A 207 -0.52 6.23 14.08
N ASP A 208 0.67 6.11 14.65
CA ASP A 208 0.86 5.74 16.06
C ASP A 208 0.16 6.70 17.03
N ASN A 209 0.10 8.00 16.70
CA ASN A 209 -0.45 9.03 17.57
C ASN A 209 -1.91 9.40 17.27
N ASN A 210 -2.35 9.23 16.03
CA ASN A 210 -3.60 9.80 15.52
C ASN A 210 -4.63 8.73 15.12
N SER A 211 -4.32 7.44 15.33
CA SER A 211 -5.22 6.32 15.09
C SER A 211 -5.58 5.57 16.38
N ASP A 212 -6.56 4.69 16.25
CA ASP A 212 -6.95 3.72 17.27
C ASP A 212 -7.29 2.43 16.53
N GLU A 213 -6.29 1.58 16.43
CA GLU A 213 -6.37 0.41 15.56
C GLU A 213 -7.55 -0.51 15.87
N PRO A 214 -7.79 -0.95 17.14
CA PRO A 214 -8.95 -1.80 17.44
C PRO A 214 -10.27 -1.12 17.07
N PHE A 215 -10.37 0.18 17.31
CA PHE A 215 -11.56 0.96 16.94
C PHE A 215 -11.72 1.05 15.41
N PHE A 216 -10.66 1.34 14.65
CA PHE A 216 -10.73 1.44 13.19
C PHE A 216 -11.12 0.12 12.53
N VAL A 217 -10.52 -0.99 12.98
CA VAL A 217 -10.84 -2.34 12.51
C VAL A 217 -12.32 -2.63 12.78
N SER A 218 -12.79 -2.45 14.02
CA SER A 218 -14.18 -2.75 14.39
C SER A 218 -15.22 -1.88 13.65
N GLU A 219 -14.90 -0.61 13.39
CA GLU A 219 -15.77 0.31 12.65
C GLU A 219 -15.94 -0.11 11.17
N ILE A 220 -14.86 -0.56 10.55
CA ILE A 220 -14.89 -1.00 9.17
C ILE A 220 -15.50 -2.40 9.04
N GLU A 221 -15.23 -3.33 9.97
CA GLU A 221 -15.91 -4.62 10.04
C GLU A 221 -17.42 -4.46 10.18
N ARG A 222 -17.85 -3.61 11.11
CA ARG A 222 -19.29 -3.33 11.34
C ARG A 222 -19.97 -2.76 10.10
N GLN A 223 -19.28 -1.88 9.35
CA GLN A 223 -19.82 -1.27 8.14
C GLN A 223 -19.90 -2.23 6.96
N THR A 224 -18.85 -3.05 6.78
CA THR A 224 -18.67 -3.83 5.55
C THR A 224 -19.09 -5.29 5.68
N GLY A 225 -19.11 -5.82 6.90
CA GLY A 225 -19.31 -7.26 7.16
C GLY A 225 -18.16 -8.12 6.63
N LYS A 226 -16.97 -7.55 6.38
CA LYS A 226 -15.80 -8.24 5.83
C LYS A 226 -14.74 -8.46 6.90
N ALA A 227 -13.83 -9.43 6.66
CA ALA A 227 -12.65 -9.60 7.49
C ALA A 227 -11.73 -8.37 7.32
N VAL A 228 -11.37 -7.73 8.43
CA VAL A 228 -10.54 -6.51 8.43
C VAL A 228 -9.28 -6.74 9.26
N TYR A 229 -8.15 -6.36 8.74
CA TYR A 229 -6.85 -6.48 9.39
C TYR A 229 -6.16 -5.12 9.41
N ALA A 230 -5.43 -4.82 10.47
CA ALA A 230 -4.46 -3.72 10.45
C ALA A 230 -3.09 -4.25 10.01
N ALA A 231 -2.48 -3.60 9.04
CA ALA A 231 -1.17 -3.96 8.55
C ALA A 231 -0.10 -3.69 9.62
N ARG A 232 0.52 -4.76 10.12
CA ARG A 232 1.63 -4.70 11.09
C ARG A 232 2.80 -5.53 10.58
N PRO A 233 4.06 -5.17 10.90
CA PRO A 233 5.20 -6.02 10.60
C PRO A 233 4.99 -7.45 11.12
N GLY A 234 5.16 -8.45 10.25
CA GLY A 234 4.96 -9.86 10.56
C GLY A 234 3.55 -10.41 10.29
N LEU A 235 2.57 -9.56 9.97
CA LEU A 235 1.25 -10.04 9.52
C LEU A 235 1.41 -10.85 8.22
N THR A 236 0.86 -12.06 8.22
CA THR A 236 0.72 -12.90 7.02
C THR A 236 -0.71 -13.41 6.94
N ILE A 237 -1.38 -13.15 5.83
CA ILE A 237 -2.76 -13.60 5.60
C ILE A 237 -2.91 -14.23 4.21
N ASN A 238 -3.82 -15.19 4.11
CA ASN A 238 -4.24 -15.74 2.82
C ASN A 238 -5.21 -14.77 2.15
N ILE A 239 -4.91 -14.42 0.90
CA ILE A 239 -5.73 -13.53 0.05
C ILE A 239 -6.18 -14.22 -1.24
N ASP A 240 -6.32 -15.54 -1.22
CA ASP A 240 -6.86 -16.28 -2.36
C ASP A 240 -8.26 -15.78 -2.75
N ARG A 241 -8.52 -15.79 -4.04
CA ARG A 241 -9.87 -15.57 -4.55
C ARG A 241 -10.77 -16.74 -4.13
N MET A 242 -11.82 -16.42 -3.40
CA MET A 242 -12.89 -17.40 -3.09
C MET A 242 -13.77 -17.67 -4.30
#